data_08c3fbe781217fd4ff6e73e8322fd87a
#
_entry.id   08c3fbe781217fd4ff6e73e8322fd87a
#
_cell.length_a   1.000
_cell.length_b   1.000
_cell.length_c   1.000
_cell.angle_alpha   90.00
_cell.angle_beta   90.00
_cell.angle_gamma   90.00
#
_symmetry.space_group_name_H-M   'P 1'
#
loop_
_entity.id
_entity.type
_entity.pdbx_description
1 polymer ?
#
loop_
_entity_poly.entity_id
_entity_poly.type
_entity_poly.pdbx_seq_one_letter_code
_entity_poly.pdbx_strand_id
1 'polypeptide(L)'
;MARRRPGLRKRLALNIFSDLYASTVAEHRLTTLFWECTLRCNLSCRHCGSDCRVDPGVPDMPLEDFLKVLDEEITPHVDPSEVLIIFSGGEVLVRDDLERAGAEVTRRGYAWGMVTNGMALTEARLRSLLDAGLRSVSVSLDGFEREHNHIRGNSRSYDRALAALRMIVREPSLTYDVVTCVTGAMVPQLEAFRDMLIAEGVAHWRLFSIFPMGRAKNDPSLRMTDAQFREMLEFIRRTRKEGRIGTSYACEGFLGDYETEVRDYFYQCAAGV
;
A
#
# COMPACT_ATOMS: atom_id res chain seq x y z
N MET A 1 -21.51 10.68 24.27
CA MET A 1 -21.87 9.41 23.60
C MET A 1 -21.46 8.24 24.48
N ALA A 2 -22.39 7.37 24.87
CA ALA A 2 -22.08 6.20 25.67
C ALA A 2 -21.19 5.24 24.84
N ARG A 3 -20.03 4.89 25.39
CA ARG A 3 -19.15 3.87 24.81
C ARG A 3 -19.88 2.53 24.81
N ARG A 4 -20.34 2.06 23.65
CA ARG A 4 -20.87 0.69 23.52
C ARG A 4 -19.73 -0.27 23.84
N ARG A 5 -19.94 -1.10 24.86
CA ARG A 5 -19.00 -2.19 25.16
C ARG A 5 -19.14 -3.26 24.06
N PRO A 6 -18.02 -3.79 23.53
CA PRO A 6 -18.07 -4.87 22.54
C PRO A 6 -18.87 -6.05 23.06
N GLY A 7 -19.69 -6.67 22.18
CA GLY A 7 -20.48 -7.85 22.52
C GLY A 7 -19.60 -9.04 22.92
N LEU A 8 -20.20 -10.06 23.60
CA LEU A 8 -19.49 -11.20 24.16
C LEU A 8 -18.61 -11.92 23.11
N ARG A 9 -19.13 -12.16 21.89
CA ARG A 9 -18.39 -12.80 20.80
C ARG A 9 -17.14 -12.00 20.42
N LYS A 10 -17.26 -10.67 20.31
CA LYS A 10 -16.13 -9.79 19.96
C LYS A 10 -15.09 -9.73 21.08
N ARG A 11 -15.51 -9.77 22.33
CA ARG A 11 -14.60 -9.84 23.48
C ARG A 11 -13.82 -11.16 23.52
N LEU A 12 -14.50 -12.29 23.24
CA LEU A 12 -13.83 -13.60 23.16
C LEU A 12 -12.82 -13.63 22.00
N ALA A 13 -13.23 -13.14 20.82
CA ALA A 13 -12.34 -13.02 19.67
C ALA A 13 -11.12 -12.14 19.97
N LEU A 14 -11.31 -11.04 20.71
CA LEU A 14 -10.21 -10.16 21.12
C LEU A 14 -9.21 -10.85 22.08
N ASN A 15 -9.72 -11.65 23.00
CA ASN A 15 -8.85 -12.40 23.93
C ASN A 15 -8.03 -13.45 23.17
N ILE A 16 -8.67 -14.26 22.30
CA ILE A 16 -7.98 -15.22 21.44
C ILE A 16 -6.92 -14.53 20.57
N PHE A 17 -7.27 -13.39 19.99
CA PHE A 17 -6.34 -12.61 19.19
C PHE A 17 -5.15 -12.10 20.03
N SER A 18 -5.40 -11.65 21.27
CA SER A 18 -4.33 -11.19 22.17
C SER A 18 -3.31 -12.29 22.45
N ASP A 19 -3.77 -13.53 22.66
CA ASP A 19 -2.90 -14.68 22.92
C ASP A 19 -2.11 -15.07 21.66
N LEU A 20 -2.76 -15.09 20.48
CA LEU A 20 -2.10 -15.32 19.19
C LEU A 20 -1.07 -14.24 18.88
N TYR A 21 -1.40 -12.99 19.15
CA TYR A 21 -0.49 -11.88 18.94
C TYR A 21 0.76 -11.98 19.84
N ALA A 22 0.57 -12.34 21.10
CA ALA A 22 1.70 -12.56 22.01
C ALA A 22 2.63 -13.68 21.51
N SER A 23 2.08 -14.77 20.92
CA SER A 23 2.86 -15.83 20.28
C SER A 23 3.62 -15.31 19.06
N THR A 24 2.94 -14.58 18.16
CA THR A 24 3.56 -13.99 16.95
C THR A 24 4.71 -13.05 17.31
N VAL A 25 4.52 -12.21 18.35
CA VAL A 25 5.58 -11.32 18.86
C VAL A 25 6.78 -12.10 19.37
N ALA A 26 6.54 -13.23 20.04
CA ALA A 26 7.63 -14.08 20.57
C ALA A 26 8.41 -14.82 19.47
N GLU A 27 7.77 -15.10 18.34
CA GLU A 27 8.40 -15.80 17.21
C GLU A 27 9.29 -14.89 16.35
N HIS A 28 9.06 -13.59 16.36
CA HIS A 28 9.77 -12.59 15.54
C HIS A 28 9.86 -12.97 14.04
N ARG A 29 8.79 -13.56 13.50
CA ARG A 29 8.77 -14.10 12.15
C ARG A 29 8.70 -12.97 11.11
N LEU A 30 9.73 -12.84 10.27
CA LEU A 30 9.72 -11.94 9.13
C LEU A 30 8.94 -12.56 7.97
N THR A 31 7.84 -11.93 7.55
CA THR A 31 7.04 -12.32 6.39
C THR A 31 7.04 -11.28 5.27
N THR A 32 7.35 -10.03 5.61
CA THR A 32 7.39 -8.93 4.65
C THR A 32 8.55 -8.00 5.00
N LEU A 33 9.40 -7.75 4.01
CA LEU A 33 10.51 -6.80 4.11
C LEU A 33 10.24 -5.63 3.16
N PHE A 34 10.16 -4.41 3.70
CA PHE A 34 10.09 -3.21 2.88
C PHE A 34 11.50 -2.66 2.62
N TRP A 35 11.84 -2.52 1.36
CA TRP A 35 13.03 -1.79 0.95
C TRP A 35 12.63 -0.45 0.34
N GLU A 36 12.85 0.65 1.09
CA GLU A 36 12.76 2.01 0.55
C GLU A 36 13.99 2.27 -0.34
N CYS A 37 13.94 1.75 -1.55
CA CYS A 37 15.09 1.63 -2.45
C CYS A 37 15.53 2.97 -3.07
N THR A 38 14.71 4.00 -2.98
CA THR A 38 15.01 5.36 -3.46
C THR A 38 14.10 6.39 -2.79
N LEU A 39 14.63 7.59 -2.55
CA LEU A 39 13.82 8.77 -2.20
C LEU A 39 13.55 9.65 -3.43
N ARG A 40 14.10 9.30 -4.59
CA ARG A 40 13.78 9.98 -5.86
C ARG A 40 12.35 9.65 -6.28
N CYS A 41 11.63 10.65 -6.78
CA CYS A 41 10.26 10.49 -7.28
C CYS A 41 10.02 11.42 -8.47
N ASN A 42 9.29 10.94 -9.45
CA ASN A 42 8.86 11.71 -10.63
C ASN A 42 7.59 12.55 -10.37
N LEU A 43 7.07 12.55 -9.13
CA LEU A 43 5.94 13.36 -8.67
C LEU A 43 6.28 14.15 -7.40
N SER A 44 5.51 15.22 -7.15
CA SER A 44 5.59 16.05 -5.94
C SER A 44 4.23 16.05 -5.21
N CYS A 45 3.78 14.87 -4.80
CA CYS A 45 2.47 14.69 -4.17
C CYS A 45 2.33 15.52 -2.89
N ARG A 46 1.21 16.24 -2.73
CA ARG A 46 0.92 17.11 -1.57
C ARG A 46 0.85 16.32 -0.26
N HIS A 47 0.42 15.06 -0.31
CA HIS A 47 0.25 14.17 0.84
C HIS A 47 1.48 13.30 1.15
N CYS A 48 2.60 13.47 0.47
CA CYS A 48 3.77 12.60 0.66
C CYS A 48 4.36 12.74 2.06
N GLY A 49 4.32 11.65 2.82
CA GLY A 49 4.86 11.56 4.19
C GLY A 49 6.38 11.54 4.23
N SER A 50 7.04 10.92 3.24
CA SER A 50 8.50 10.81 3.13
C SER A 50 9.16 11.99 2.41
N ASP A 51 8.37 12.99 1.97
CA ASP A 51 8.85 14.19 1.25
C ASP A 51 9.76 13.88 0.04
N CYS A 52 9.49 12.78 -0.65
CA CYS A 52 10.25 12.33 -1.82
C CYS A 52 10.20 13.35 -2.96
N ARG A 53 11.32 13.53 -3.68
CA ARG A 53 11.52 14.58 -4.70
C ARG A 53 12.27 14.03 -5.89
N VAL A 54 12.37 14.84 -6.97
CA VAL A 54 13.22 14.51 -8.13
C VAL A 54 14.69 14.39 -7.69
N ASP A 55 15.13 15.32 -6.86
CA ASP A 55 16.45 15.28 -6.20
C ASP A 55 16.25 15.41 -4.69
N PRO A 56 16.33 14.30 -3.93
CA PRO A 56 16.18 14.32 -2.48
C PRO A 56 17.45 14.80 -1.73
N GLY A 57 18.56 15.01 -2.43
CA GLY A 57 19.85 15.37 -1.82
C GLY A 57 20.53 14.22 -1.08
N VAL A 58 20.01 13.00 -1.18
CA VAL A 58 20.58 11.76 -0.62
C VAL A 58 20.69 10.74 -1.74
N PRO A 59 21.85 10.05 -1.88
CA PRO A 59 21.99 9.00 -2.88
C PRO A 59 21.10 7.78 -2.55
N ASP A 60 20.71 7.06 -3.60
CA ASP A 60 20.08 5.75 -3.41
C ASP A 60 21.10 4.77 -2.81
N MET A 61 20.65 3.86 -1.97
CA MET A 61 21.47 2.72 -1.55
C MET A 61 21.87 1.92 -2.79
N PRO A 62 23.18 1.64 -3.00
CA PRO A 62 23.61 0.74 -4.05
C PRO A 62 22.95 -0.63 -3.92
N LEU A 63 22.62 -1.28 -5.04
CA LEU A 63 22.00 -2.59 -5.02
C LEU A 63 22.88 -3.63 -4.30
N GLU A 64 24.20 -3.55 -4.51
CA GLU A 64 25.17 -4.45 -3.89
C GLU A 64 25.14 -4.39 -2.36
N ASP A 65 24.96 -3.20 -1.80
CA ASP A 65 24.85 -3.01 -0.34
C ASP A 65 23.57 -3.64 0.19
N PHE A 66 22.44 -3.45 -0.52
CA PHE A 66 21.17 -4.12 -0.17
C PHE A 66 21.30 -5.64 -0.24
N LEU A 67 21.90 -6.16 -1.32
CA LEU A 67 22.08 -7.61 -1.49
C LEU A 67 23.02 -8.19 -0.42
N LYS A 68 24.05 -7.45 -0.02
CA LYS A 68 24.91 -7.84 1.09
C LYS A 68 24.14 -7.94 2.41
N VAL A 69 23.32 -6.94 2.75
CA VAL A 69 22.45 -6.99 3.94
C VAL A 69 21.49 -8.19 3.86
N LEU A 70 20.92 -8.44 2.70
CA LEU A 70 20.00 -9.56 2.48
C LEU A 70 20.71 -10.90 2.69
N ASP A 71 21.92 -11.07 2.14
CA ASP A 71 22.69 -12.32 2.20
C ASP A 71 23.29 -12.57 3.60
N GLU A 72 23.83 -11.54 4.25
CA GLU A 72 24.60 -11.67 5.49
C GLU A 72 23.71 -11.56 6.75
N GLU A 73 22.66 -10.71 6.73
CA GLU A 73 21.90 -10.35 7.92
C GLU A 73 20.48 -10.91 7.93
N ILE A 74 19.86 -11.19 6.78
CA ILE A 74 18.46 -11.62 6.71
C ILE A 74 18.33 -13.10 6.37
N THR A 75 18.90 -13.52 5.25
CA THR A 75 18.78 -14.90 4.74
C THR A 75 19.21 -15.97 5.75
N PRO A 76 20.20 -15.76 6.65
CA PRO A 76 20.55 -16.77 7.66
C PRO A 76 19.46 -17.03 8.71
N HIS A 77 18.46 -16.16 8.80
CA HIS A 77 17.44 -16.20 9.86
C HIS A 77 16.03 -16.49 9.36
N VAL A 78 15.82 -16.61 8.03
CA VAL A 78 14.50 -16.78 7.43
C VAL A 78 14.51 -17.85 6.34
N ASP A 79 13.33 -18.39 6.01
CA ASP A 79 13.12 -19.09 4.75
C ASP A 79 12.77 -18.04 3.68
N PRO A 80 13.62 -17.82 2.64
CA PRO A 80 13.34 -16.83 1.61
C PRO A 80 11.97 -17.01 0.92
N SER A 81 11.49 -18.26 0.80
CA SER A 81 10.20 -18.55 0.15
C SER A 81 8.98 -18.06 0.95
N GLU A 82 9.16 -17.75 2.24
CA GLU A 82 8.12 -17.25 3.13
C GLU A 82 8.13 -15.71 3.28
N VAL A 83 9.10 -15.03 2.67
CA VAL A 83 9.28 -13.58 2.78
C VAL A 83 8.98 -12.89 1.45
N LEU A 84 8.07 -11.92 1.50
CA LEU A 84 7.80 -11.02 0.39
C LEU A 84 8.62 -9.73 0.56
N ILE A 85 9.48 -9.41 -0.41
CA ILE A 85 10.21 -8.15 -0.43
C ILE A 85 9.42 -7.12 -1.23
N ILE A 86 9.02 -6.01 -0.61
CA ILE A 86 8.31 -4.91 -1.25
C ILE A 86 9.28 -3.76 -1.55
N PHE A 87 9.51 -3.49 -2.81
CA PHE A 87 10.26 -2.32 -3.25
C PHE A 87 9.36 -1.08 -3.18
N SER A 88 9.81 -0.09 -2.46
CA SER A 88 9.07 1.10 -2.09
C SER A 88 10.00 2.32 -2.05
N GLY A 89 9.51 3.44 -1.51
CA GLY A 89 10.27 4.68 -1.33
C GLY A 89 9.59 5.86 -2.00
N GLY A 90 10.29 6.59 -2.89
CA GLY A 90 9.69 7.61 -3.74
C GLY A 90 8.88 6.99 -4.87
N GLU A 91 9.53 6.70 -5.98
CA GLU A 91 8.97 5.91 -7.08
C GLU A 91 10.01 4.90 -7.57
N VAL A 92 9.72 3.64 -7.40
CA VAL A 92 10.67 2.56 -7.73
C VAL A 92 11.06 2.52 -9.21
N LEU A 93 10.13 2.89 -10.10
CA LEU A 93 10.37 2.90 -11.55
C LEU A 93 11.36 3.98 -12.01
N VAL A 94 11.86 4.86 -11.13
CA VAL A 94 12.94 5.80 -11.45
C VAL A 94 14.33 5.20 -11.24
N ARG A 95 14.43 3.99 -10.65
CA ARG A 95 15.69 3.27 -10.58
C ARG A 95 16.02 2.62 -11.92
N ASP A 96 17.26 2.75 -12.35
CA ASP A 96 17.75 2.17 -13.60
C ASP A 96 18.09 0.68 -13.46
N ASP A 97 18.33 0.22 -12.22
CA ASP A 97 18.75 -1.15 -11.88
C ASP A 97 17.59 -1.99 -11.27
N LEU A 98 16.32 -1.53 -11.39
CA LEU A 98 15.18 -2.17 -10.76
C LEU A 98 14.97 -3.62 -11.22
N GLU A 99 15.07 -3.89 -12.52
CA GLU A 99 14.95 -5.23 -13.07
C GLU A 99 16.08 -6.15 -12.58
N ARG A 100 17.30 -5.62 -12.52
CA ARG A 100 18.44 -6.36 -11.96
C ARG A 100 18.21 -6.67 -10.49
N ALA A 101 17.71 -5.71 -9.72
CA ALA A 101 17.37 -5.91 -8.31
C ALA A 101 16.32 -7.00 -8.13
N GLY A 102 15.24 -6.97 -8.92
CA GLY A 102 14.19 -7.98 -8.88
C GLY A 102 14.70 -9.38 -9.24
N ALA A 103 15.52 -9.50 -10.30
CA ALA A 103 16.12 -10.76 -10.70
C ALA A 103 17.05 -11.34 -9.62
N GLU A 104 17.86 -10.49 -8.97
CA GLU A 104 18.77 -10.90 -7.91
C GLU A 104 18.03 -11.36 -6.64
N VAL A 105 16.93 -10.69 -6.29
CA VAL A 105 16.05 -11.08 -5.18
C VAL A 105 15.37 -12.44 -5.50
N THR A 106 14.84 -12.59 -6.72
CA THR A 106 14.22 -13.84 -7.18
C THR A 106 15.20 -15.00 -7.18
N ARG A 107 16.44 -14.78 -7.63
CA ARG A 107 17.52 -15.80 -7.65
C ARG A 107 17.85 -16.31 -6.24
N ARG A 108 17.63 -15.50 -5.21
CA ARG A 108 17.81 -15.86 -3.79
C ARG A 108 16.60 -16.57 -3.18
N GLY A 109 15.56 -16.82 -3.98
CA GLY A 109 14.35 -17.51 -3.55
C GLY A 109 13.27 -16.64 -2.94
N TYR A 110 13.44 -15.32 -2.91
CA TYR A 110 12.43 -14.38 -2.41
C TYR A 110 11.39 -14.06 -3.49
N ALA A 111 10.13 -13.95 -3.09
CA ALA A 111 9.13 -13.24 -3.88
C ALA A 111 9.31 -11.74 -3.72
N TRP A 112 9.01 -10.95 -4.75
CA TRP A 112 9.04 -9.50 -4.63
C TRP A 112 7.86 -8.81 -5.29
N GLY A 113 7.57 -7.62 -4.79
CA GLY A 113 6.53 -6.73 -5.28
C GLY A 113 6.98 -5.28 -5.24
N MET A 114 6.14 -4.39 -5.76
CA MET A 114 6.41 -2.95 -5.76
C MET A 114 5.18 -2.11 -5.45
N VAL A 115 5.44 -0.91 -4.93
CA VAL A 115 4.45 0.17 -4.84
C VAL A 115 4.81 1.22 -5.88
N THR A 116 3.85 1.62 -6.72
CA THR A 116 4.11 2.58 -7.80
C THR A 116 2.98 3.60 -7.97
N ASN A 117 3.33 4.80 -8.42
CA ASN A 117 2.39 5.82 -8.88
C ASN A 117 1.93 5.61 -10.34
N GLY A 118 2.50 4.63 -11.04
CA GLY A 118 2.15 4.25 -12.40
C GLY A 118 2.64 5.18 -13.52
N MET A 119 3.20 6.35 -13.19
CA MET A 119 3.59 7.37 -14.20
C MET A 119 4.57 6.86 -15.26
N ALA A 120 5.50 6.01 -14.87
CA ALA A 120 6.59 5.52 -15.73
C ALA A 120 6.37 4.07 -16.21
N LEU A 121 5.26 3.43 -15.85
CA LEU A 121 4.98 2.07 -16.29
C LEU A 121 4.52 2.05 -17.74
N THR A 122 5.18 1.23 -18.55
CA THR A 122 4.81 0.93 -19.94
C THR A 122 4.68 -0.58 -20.10
N GLU A 123 4.05 -1.05 -21.19
CA GLU A 123 3.94 -2.49 -21.46
C GLU A 123 5.32 -3.18 -21.57
N ALA A 124 6.29 -2.51 -22.19
CA ALA A 124 7.65 -3.02 -22.29
C ALA A 124 8.31 -3.13 -20.92
N ARG A 125 8.13 -2.08 -20.06
CA ARG A 125 8.66 -2.09 -18.70
C ARG A 125 7.99 -3.14 -17.82
N LEU A 126 6.66 -3.30 -17.93
CA LEU A 126 5.94 -4.35 -17.19
C LEU A 126 6.47 -5.74 -17.57
N ARG A 127 6.64 -6.02 -18.85
CA ARG A 127 7.21 -7.30 -19.30
C ARG A 127 8.60 -7.55 -18.71
N SER A 128 9.51 -6.58 -18.78
CA SER A 128 10.86 -6.74 -18.22
C SER A 128 10.85 -6.97 -16.70
N LEU A 129 9.92 -6.34 -15.96
CA LEU A 129 9.74 -6.58 -14.52
C LEU A 129 9.17 -7.97 -14.22
N LEU A 130 8.24 -8.47 -15.04
CA LEU A 130 7.73 -9.84 -14.94
C LEU A 130 8.83 -10.88 -15.21
N ASP A 131 9.66 -10.64 -16.22
CA ASP A 131 10.83 -11.50 -16.53
C ASP A 131 11.85 -11.48 -15.37
N ALA A 132 11.94 -10.35 -14.64
CA ALA A 132 12.74 -10.23 -13.42
C ALA A 132 12.08 -10.85 -12.17
N GLY A 133 10.89 -11.45 -12.30
CA GLY A 133 10.21 -12.18 -11.23
C GLY A 133 9.21 -11.36 -10.42
N LEU A 134 8.74 -10.21 -10.89
CA LEU A 134 7.68 -9.41 -10.23
C LEU A 134 6.43 -10.26 -9.98
N ARG A 135 5.89 -10.24 -8.74
CA ARG A 135 4.70 -11.00 -8.32
C ARG A 135 3.59 -10.14 -7.73
N SER A 136 3.90 -8.96 -7.21
CA SER A 136 2.90 -8.12 -6.56
C SER A 136 3.07 -6.64 -6.92
N VAL A 137 1.95 -5.95 -7.16
CA VAL A 137 1.96 -4.52 -7.48
C VAL A 137 0.84 -3.80 -6.73
N SER A 138 1.21 -2.78 -5.95
CA SER A 138 0.25 -1.81 -5.42
C SER A 138 0.28 -0.55 -6.27
N VAL A 139 -0.86 -0.19 -6.85
CA VAL A 139 -1.00 1.01 -7.69
C VAL A 139 -1.69 2.11 -6.90
N SER A 140 -1.07 3.28 -6.87
CA SER A 140 -1.63 4.46 -6.21
C SER A 140 -2.66 5.16 -7.11
N LEU A 141 -3.92 5.23 -6.66
CA LEU A 141 -4.99 5.96 -7.36
C LEU A 141 -5.93 6.63 -6.33
N ASP A 142 -5.84 7.96 -6.18
CA ASP A 142 -6.42 8.70 -5.04
C ASP A 142 -7.79 9.35 -5.36
N GLY A 143 -8.48 8.88 -6.36
CA GLY A 143 -9.77 9.41 -6.78
C GLY A 143 -9.87 9.59 -8.28
N PHE A 144 -10.91 10.30 -8.72
CA PHE A 144 -11.07 10.68 -10.11
C PHE A 144 -10.02 11.71 -10.55
N GLU A 145 -9.98 12.01 -11.84
CA GLU A 145 -8.93 12.81 -12.47
C GLU A 145 -8.61 14.10 -11.71
N ARG A 146 -9.62 14.88 -11.37
CA ARG A 146 -9.43 16.18 -10.70
C ARG A 146 -8.78 16.02 -9.34
N GLU A 147 -9.30 15.16 -8.50
CA GLU A 147 -8.82 14.91 -7.14
C GLU A 147 -7.44 14.27 -7.16
N HIS A 148 -7.26 13.24 -7.99
CA HIS A 148 -5.99 12.55 -8.14
C HIS A 148 -4.89 13.49 -8.64
N ASN A 149 -5.12 14.20 -9.74
CA ASN A 149 -4.14 15.12 -10.31
C ASN A 149 -3.80 16.26 -9.35
N HIS A 150 -4.79 16.76 -8.59
CA HIS A 150 -4.58 17.78 -7.57
C HIS A 150 -3.66 17.30 -6.45
N ILE A 151 -3.92 16.12 -5.88
CA ILE A 151 -3.14 15.59 -4.75
C ILE A 151 -1.74 15.12 -5.18
N ARG A 152 -1.63 14.62 -6.43
CA ARG A 152 -0.36 14.17 -7.01
C ARG A 152 0.49 15.30 -7.60
N GLY A 153 -0.09 16.50 -7.78
CA GLY A 153 0.60 17.67 -8.31
C GLY A 153 1.00 17.55 -9.78
N ASN A 154 0.26 16.74 -10.56
CA ASN A 154 0.56 16.52 -11.98
C ASN A 154 -0.71 16.21 -12.76
N SER A 155 -0.99 16.99 -13.82
CA SER A 155 -2.20 16.87 -14.64
C SER A 155 -2.31 15.60 -15.48
N ARG A 156 -1.25 14.80 -15.60
CA ARG A 156 -1.23 13.54 -16.34
C ARG A 156 -1.21 12.31 -15.42
N SER A 157 -1.21 12.54 -14.11
CA SER A 157 -1.02 11.44 -13.14
C SER A 157 -2.16 10.44 -13.19
N TYR A 158 -3.40 10.91 -13.29
CA TYR A 158 -4.57 10.03 -13.34
C TYR A 158 -4.56 9.12 -14.57
N ASP A 159 -4.40 9.70 -15.77
CA ASP A 159 -4.39 8.91 -17.01
C ASP A 159 -3.28 7.87 -17.03
N ARG A 160 -2.10 8.23 -16.53
CA ARG A 160 -0.96 7.32 -16.44
C ARG A 160 -1.18 6.21 -15.43
N ALA A 161 -1.66 6.53 -14.23
CA ALA A 161 -1.98 5.55 -13.20
C ALA A 161 -3.08 4.58 -13.66
N LEU A 162 -4.13 5.09 -14.31
CA LEU A 162 -5.22 4.27 -14.85
C LEU A 162 -4.75 3.37 -16.01
N ALA A 163 -3.90 3.88 -16.90
CA ALA A 163 -3.29 3.08 -17.96
C ALA A 163 -2.40 1.97 -17.38
N ALA A 164 -1.61 2.28 -16.36
CA ALA A 164 -0.79 1.29 -15.63
C ALA A 164 -1.67 0.22 -14.98
N LEU A 165 -2.73 0.62 -14.29
CA LEU A 165 -3.69 -0.29 -13.66
C LEU A 165 -4.30 -1.25 -14.69
N ARG A 166 -4.75 -0.75 -15.85
CA ARG A 166 -5.31 -1.57 -16.92
C ARG A 166 -4.35 -2.60 -17.50
N MET A 167 -3.04 -2.30 -17.55
CA MET A 167 -2.02 -3.26 -17.94
C MET A 167 -1.86 -4.35 -16.87
N ILE A 168 -1.79 -3.96 -15.60
CA ILE A 168 -1.61 -4.86 -14.44
C ILE A 168 -2.81 -5.81 -14.30
N VAL A 169 -4.04 -5.30 -14.40
CA VAL A 169 -5.28 -6.12 -14.29
C VAL A 169 -5.33 -7.25 -15.33
N ARG A 170 -4.72 -7.06 -16.50
CA ARG A 170 -4.69 -8.07 -17.58
C ARG A 170 -3.61 -9.13 -17.39
N GLU A 171 -2.75 -8.97 -16.39
CA GLU A 171 -1.64 -9.88 -16.15
C GLU A 171 -2.00 -10.91 -15.04
N PRO A 172 -2.37 -12.16 -15.41
CA PRO A 172 -2.89 -13.12 -14.46
C PRO A 172 -1.84 -13.67 -13.48
N SER A 173 -0.56 -13.42 -13.74
CA SER A 173 0.55 -13.85 -12.87
C SER A 173 0.78 -12.88 -11.70
N LEU A 174 0.14 -11.71 -11.71
CA LEU A 174 0.30 -10.68 -10.67
C LEU A 174 -0.82 -10.73 -9.63
N THR A 175 -0.42 -10.66 -8.38
CA THR A 175 -1.28 -10.17 -7.31
C THR A 175 -1.20 -8.64 -7.29
N TYR A 176 -2.35 -7.96 -7.27
CA TYR A 176 -2.35 -6.50 -7.27
C TYR A 176 -3.48 -5.92 -6.44
N ASP A 177 -3.29 -4.69 -6.03
CA ASP A 177 -4.34 -3.89 -5.41
C ASP A 177 -4.21 -2.40 -5.77
N VAL A 178 -5.28 -1.67 -5.54
CA VAL A 178 -5.30 -0.21 -5.61
C VAL A 178 -5.20 0.36 -4.20
N VAL A 179 -4.35 1.35 -4.05
CA VAL A 179 -4.19 2.12 -2.80
C VAL A 179 -4.70 3.54 -3.01
N THR A 180 -5.60 3.99 -2.13
CA THR A 180 -6.17 5.33 -2.17
C THR A 180 -5.94 6.06 -0.85
N CYS A 181 -5.26 7.20 -0.89
CA CYS A 181 -5.19 8.14 0.20
C CYS A 181 -6.44 9.04 0.18
N VAL A 182 -7.35 8.82 1.11
CA VAL A 182 -8.68 9.48 1.12
C VAL A 182 -8.59 10.86 1.73
N THR A 183 -9.00 11.88 0.97
CA THR A 183 -9.25 13.25 1.47
C THR A 183 -10.71 13.46 1.82
N GLY A 184 -11.01 14.52 2.56
CA GLY A 184 -12.40 14.90 2.83
C GLY A 184 -13.23 15.16 1.54
N ALA A 185 -12.60 15.65 0.47
CA ALA A 185 -13.24 15.86 -0.82
C ALA A 185 -13.58 14.55 -1.56
N MET A 186 -12.84 13.47 -1.25
CA MET A 186 -13.05 12.16 -1.87
C MET A 186 -14.19 11.37 -1.21
N VAL A 187 -14.50 11.62 0.06
CA VAL A 187 -15.51 10.84 0.81
C VAL A 187 -16.87 10.77 0.08
N PRO A 188 -17.46 11.86 -0.44
CA PRO A 188 -18.73 11.79 -1.17
C PRO A 188 -18.68 11.01 -2.49
N GLN A 189 -17.48 10.72 -3.00
CA GLN A 189 -17.26 10.07 -4.29
C GLN A 189 -16.89 8.58 -4.18
N LEU A 190 -16.75 8.05 -2.95
CA LEU A 190 -16.27 6.69 -2.72
C LEU A 190 -17.11 5.61 -3.41
N GLU A 191 -18.45 5.76 -3.44
CA GLU A 191 -19.32 4.78 -4.11
C GLU A 191 -19.13 4.77 -5.63
N ALA A 192 -19.10 5.94 -6.25
CA ALA A 192 -18.85 6.07 -7.69
C ALA A 192 -17.44 5.58 -8.07
N PHE A 193 -16.44 5.88 -7.21
CA PHE A 193 -15.07 5.43 -7.44
C PHE A 193 -14.93 3.91 -7.27
N ARG A 194 -15.59 3.30 -6.28
CA ARG A 194 -15.72 1.84 -6.15
C ARG A 194 -16.25 1.22 -7.42
N ASP A 195 -17.37 1.75 -7.94
CA ASP A 195 -18.02 1.18 -9.12
C ASP A 195 -17.14 1.32 -10.38
N MET A 196 -16.36 2.39 -10.48
CA MET A 196 -15.34 2.55 -11.52
C MET A 196 -14.22 1.50 -11.36
N LEU A 197 -13.67 1.29 -10.14
CA LEU A 197 -12.64 0.29 -9.89
C LEU A 197 -13.14 -1.13 -10.24
N ILE A 198 -14.39 -1.46 -9.90
CA ILE A 198 -15.01 -2.75 -10.27
C ILE A 198 -15.11 -2.88 -11.80
N ALA A 199 -15.50 -1.82 -12.50
CA ALA A 199 -15.59 -1.82 -13.97
C ALA A 199 -14.21 -1.97 -14.64
N GLU A 200 -13.14 -1.47 -14.02
CA GLU A 200 -11.75 -1.68 -14.45
C GLU A 200 -11.19 -3.07 -14.07
N GLY A 201 -11.97 -3.91 -13.37
CA GLY A 201 -11.57 -5.27 -13.00
C GLY A 201 -10.74 -5.36 -11.71
N VAL A 202 -10.76 -4.33 -10.87
CA VAL A 202 -10.01 -4.32 -9.60
C VAL A 202 -10.68 -5.24 -8.58
N ALA A 203 -9.92 -6.21 -8.05
CA ALA A 203 -10.38 -7.15 -7.04
C ALA A 203 -10.12 -6.68 -5.60
N HIS A 204 -9.08 -5.89 -5.37
CA HIS A 204 -8.65 -5.43 -4.04
C HIS A 204 -8.39 -3.93 -4.00
N TRP A 205 -8.95 -3.27 -2.99
CA TRP A 205 -8.82 -1.83 -2.80
C TRP A 205 -8.56 -1.49 -1.34
N ARG A 206 -7.41 -0.86 -1.05
CA ARG A 206 -7.05 -0.40 0.29
C ARG A 206 -7.20 1.12 0.41
N LEU A 207 -7.87 1.56 1.47
CA LEU A 207 -8.07 2.96 1.78
C LEU A 207 -7.19 3.38 2.96
N PHE A 208 -6.53 4.52 2.81
CA PHE A 208 -5.65 5.12 3.80
C PHE A 208 -6.14 6.51 4.21
N SER A 209 -6.01 6.83 5.48
CA SER A 209 -6.04 8.22 5.94
C SER A 209 -4.69 8.89 5.68
N ILE A 210 -4.71 10.19 5.41
CA ILE A 210 -3.49 10.96 5.24
C ILE A 210 -2.98 11.41 6.62
N PHE A 211 -1.79 10.95 6.98
CA PHE A 211 -1.11 11.39 8.19
C PHE A 211 -0.46 12.76 7.97
N PRO A 212 -0.45 13.64 9.00
CA PRO A 212 0.15 14.97 8.92
C PRO A 212 1.68 14.91 9.07
N MET A 213 2.35 14.19 8.16
CA MET A 213 3.80 14.03 8.08
C MET A 213 4.31 14.52 6.72
N GLY A 214 5.61 14.81 6.63
CA GLY A 214 6.22 15.30 5.39
C GLY A 214 5.48 16.53 4.84
N ARG A 215 5.16 16.53 3.56
CA ARG A 215 4.43 17.63 2.91
C ARG A 215 2.99 17.80 3.41
N ALA A 216 2.33 16.69 3.79
CA ALA A 216 0.96 16.73 4.31
C ALA A 216 0.83 17.49 5.65
N LYS A 217 1.94 17.66 6.40
CA LYS A 217 1.94 18.35 7.70
C LYS A 217 1.37 19.78 7.59
N ASN A 218 1.67 20.45 6.49
CA ASN A 218 1.35 21.86 6.28
C ASN A 218 0.07 22.08 5.45
N ASP A 219 -0.67 21.01 5.12
CA ASP A 219 -1.88 21.08 4.32
C ASP A 219 -3.10 20.46 5.03
N PRO A 220 -3.81 21.26 5.86
CA PRO A 220 -4.99 20.79 6.57
C PRO A 220 -6.14 20.37 5.64
N SER A 221 -6.18 20.86 4.40
CA SER A 221 -7.23 20.53 3.42
C SER A 221 -7.25 19.07 3.00
N LEU A 222 -6.13 18.36 3.21
CA LEU A 222 -6.00 16.93 2.92
C LEU A 222 -6.65 16.04 3.99
N ARG A 223 -6.98 16.60 5.15
CA ARG A 223 -7.49 15.82 6.28
C ARG A 223 -9.00 15.65 6.17
N MET A 224 -9.45 14.51 6.65
CA MET A 224 -10.87 14.26 6.90
C MET A 224 -11.25 14.81 8.27
N THR A 225 -12.48 15.30 8.40
CA THR A 225 -13.13 15.51 9.70
C THR A 225 -13.48 14.16 10.33
N ASP A 226 -13.74 14.13 11.65
CA ASP A 226 -14.19 12.93 12.34
C ASP A 226 -15.48 12.34 11.73
N ALA A 227 -16.37 13.19 11.22
CA ALA A 227 -17.59 12.75 10.56
C ALA A 227 -17.29 12.05 9.23
N GLN A 228 -16.44 12.64 8.40
CA GLN A 228 -15.99 12.06 7.13
C GLN A 228 -15.20 10.76 7.33
N PHE A 229 -14.36 10.70 8.36
CA PHE A 229 -13.64 9.47 8.71
C PHE A 229 -14.61 8.34 9.06
N ARG A 230 -15.64 8.61 9.88
CA ARG A 230 -16.69 7.62 10.17
C ARG A 230 -17.47 7.22 8.93
N GLU A 231 -17.81 8.16 8.07
CA GLU A 231 -18.51 7.90 6.80
C GLU A 231 -17.69 6.96 5.91
N MET A 232 -16.37 7.17 5.80
CA MET A 232 -15.45 6.27 5.09
C MET A 232 -15.44 4.87 5.72
N LEU A 233 -15.37 4.73 7.05
CA LEU A 233 -15.41 3.42 7.71
C LEU A 233 -16.74 2.71 7.48
N GLU A 234 -17.86 3.44 7.55
CA GLU A 234 -19.19 2.88 7.23
C GLU A 234 -19.31 2.46 5.76
N PHE A 235 -18.72 3.23 4.84
CA PHE A 235 -18.61 2.86 3.43
C PHE A 235 -17.83 1.55 3.25
N ILE A 236 -16.64 1.43 3.85
CA ILE A 236 -15.84 0.20 3.78
C ILE A 236 -16.65 -0.99 4.31
N ARG A 237 -17.31 -0.84 5.47
CA ARG A 237 -18.13 -1.88 6.08
C ARG A 237 -19.27 -2.35 5.16
N ARG A 238 -19.98 -1.42 4.49
CA ARG A 238 -21.03 -1.75 3.53
C ARG A 238 -20.46 -2.46 2.31
N THR A 239 -19.41 -1.93 1.70
CA THR A 239 -18.75 -2.49 0.51
C THR A 239 -18.24 -3.91 0.75
N ARG A 240 -17.68 -4.19 1.93
CA ARG A 240 -17.25 -5.54 2.32
C ARG A 240 -18.44 -6.51 2.41
N LYS A 241 -19.59 -6.06 2.92
CA LYS A 241 -20.82 -6.88 2.97
C LYS A 241 -21.41 -7.16 1.60
N GLU A 242 -21.27 -6.23 0.66
CA GLU A 242 -21.69 -6.42 -0.74
C GLU A 242 -20.83 -7.48 -1.46
N GLY A 243 -19.54 -7.60 -1.11
CA GLY A 243 -18.65 -8.63 -1.63
C GLY A 243 -18.25 -8.48 -3.10
N ARG A 244 -18.48 -7.30 -3.72
CA ARG A 244 -18.17 -7.05 -5.14
C ARG A 244 -16.69 -6.69 -5.37
N ILE A 245 -16.02 -6.18 -4.35
CA ILE A 245 -14.60 -5.82 -4.33
C ILE A 245 -14.08 -5.99 -2.90
N GLY A 246 -12.91 -6.59 -2.75
CA GLY A 246 -12.21 -6.69 -1.46
C GLY A 246 -11.74 -5.30 -1.03
N THR A 247 -12.32 -4.75 0.03
CA THR A 247 -12.00 -3.40 0.50
C THR A 247 -11.53 -3.44 1.93
N SER A 248 -10.49 -2.69 2.28
CA SER A 248 -9.98 -2.62 3.65
C SER A 248 -9.44 -1.23 4.01
N TYR A 249 -9.58 -0.88 5.30
CA TYR A 249 -8.85 0.24 5.89
C TYR A 249 -7.44 -0.23 6.29
N ALA A 250 -6.43 0.40 5.74
CA ALA A 250 -5.06 -0.08 5.82
C ALA A 250 -4.12 0.78 6.69
N CYS A 251 -4.63 1.83 7.35
CA CYS A 251 -3.84 2.61 8.29
C CYS A 251 -3.77 1.98 9.68
N GLU A 252 -2.81 2.46 10.45
CA GLU A 252 -2.56 2.08 11.83
C GLU A 252 -3.68 2.51 12.78
N GLY A 253 -3.71 1.88 13.93
CA GLY A 253 -4.59 2.19 15.03
C GLY A 253 -5.78 1.24 15.18
N PHE A 254 -6.11 0.94 16.42
CA PHE A 254 -7.26 0.13 16.80
C PHE A 254 -8.55 0.95 16.67
N LEU A 255 -9.51 0.45 15.90
CA LEU A 255 -10.74 1.15 15.52
C LEU A 255 -11.96 0.73 16.36
N GLY A 256 -11.77 0.05 17.48
CA GLY A 256 -12.86 -0.35 18.36
C GLY A 256 -13.88 -1.26 17.69
N ASP A 257 -15.13 -0.82 17.60
CA ASP A 257 -16.21 -1.63 17.02
C ASP A 257 -16.09 -1.89 15.52
N TYR A 258 -15.26 -1.13 14.81
CA TYR A 258 -14.99 -1.34 13.38
C TYR A 258 -13.98 -2.45 13.10
N GLU A 259 -13.20 -2.88 14.10
CA GLU A 259 -12.26 -3.99 13.91
C GLU A 259 -12.97 -5.25 13.42
N THR A 260 -12.33 -5.94 12.43
CA THR A 260 -12.89 -7.08 11.68
C THR A 260 -14.06 -6.75 10.75
N GLU A 261 -14.61 -5.54 10.82
CA GLU A 261 -15.66 -5.08 9.89
C GLU A 261 -15.08 -4.27 8.70
N VAL A 262 -13.96 -3.55 8.92
CA VAL A 262 -13.29 -2.73 7.91
C VAL A 262 -11.92 -3.28 7.49
N ARG A 263 -11.48 -4.38 8.09
CA ARG A 263 -10.28 -5.16 7.76
C ARG A 263 -10.49 -6.62 8.17
N ASP A 264 -9.63 -7.54 7.74
CA ASP A 264 -9.85 -8.98 7.92
C ASP A 264 -9.49 -9.48 9.32
N TYR A 265 -8.66 -8.73 10.04
CA TYR A 265 -8.15 -9.07 11.36
C TYR A 265 -8.17 -7.86 12.30
N PHE A 266 -7.97 -8.09 13.59
CA PHE A 266 -7.71 -7.01 14.53
C PHE A 266 -6.38 -6.31 14.19
N TYR A 267 -6.36 -5.00 14.39
CA TYR A 267 -5.14 -4.26 14.16
C TYR A 267 -3.99 -4.78 15.03
N GLN A 268 -2.88 -4.98 14.39
CA GLN A 268 -1.59 -5.20 15.01
C GLN A 268 -0.53 -4.45 14.21
N CYS A 269 0.43 -3.84 14.91
CA CYS A 269 1.62 -3.33 14.25
C CYS A 269 2.61 -4.49 14.10
N ALA A 270 2.92 -4.87 12.87
CA ALA A 270 3.91 -5.91 12.59
C ALA A 270 5.32 -5.33 12.38
N ALA A 271 5.49 -4.00 12.40
CA ALA A 271 6.79 -3.37 12.29
C ALA A 271 7.55 -3.49 13.62
N GLY A 272 8.71 -4.14 13.58
CA GLY A 272 9.57 -4.30 14.75
C GLY A 272 9.13 -5.36 15.75
N VAL A 273 8.39 -6.35 15.31
CA VAL A 273 8.07 -7.56 16.09
C VAL A 273 9.03 -8.67 15.73
#